data_5106f006b5b58249a83f5f7951dd3850
#
_entry.id   5106f006b5b58249a83f5f7951dd3850
#
_cell.length_a   1.000
_cell.length_b   1.000
_cell.length_c   1.000
_cell.angle_alpha   90.00
_cell.angle_beta   90.00
_cell.angle_gamma   90.00
#
_symmetry.space_group_name_H-M   'P 1'
#
loop_
_entity.id
_entity.type
_entity.pdbx_description
1 polymer ?
#
loop_
_entity_poly.entity_id
_entity_poly.type
_entity_poly.pdbx_seq_one_letter_code
_entity_poly.pdbx_strand_id
1 'polypeptide(L)'
;MATALASTTSTSGCERRRRVSHHQHYQQQHRRGARRLSLSSLRPGVGHLGRLRRVRLWATTSESSFSGLEVALSDYKSLPPSEKDQALATGDVLEAMKRLQDEGQLRLWNNAGATSVRRQTFPGELARGPNKLACEPAAIATPSVRNDAAFLFTTVMSTSLVAVVCGTTLPGDWGFFSAYLIGGIPLVVLAIGSTAPGLLTVITDRFSLIFPDYKERTLRHEAGHFLCAYLHGAPIADYSLQLKGARIQLGQAVLQRKLYTGPLEDEELDSLAVIAMGGVAAEAMQYEEVIGQTEDLFDLQALMNYSKTKLSNAEQQNLTRWAVARAVSLLKEHSKAYEKLMEKMEEGASVYECIRAIESAAV
;
A
#
# COMPACT_ATOMS: atom_id res chain seq x y z
N MET A 1 -20.51 -31.91 -52.46
CA MET A 1 -20.54 -30.81 -53.46
C MET A 1 -20.09 -29.59 -52.65
N ALA A 2 -18.82 -29.25 -52.67
CA ALA A 2 -18.18 -28.27 -53.57
C ALA A 2 -18.49 -26.86 -53.03
N THR A 3 -17.54 -26.29 -52.47
CA THR A 3 -16.50 -25.29 -52.77
C THR A 3 -16.90 -23.89 -52.31
N ALA A 4 -16.13 -23.21 -51.43
CA ALA A 4 -15.18 -22.21 -51.87
C ALA A 4 -14.41 -21.62 -50.67
N LEU A 5 -13.12 -21.65 -50.79
CA LEU A 5 -12.05 -20.88 -50.20
C LEU A 5 -12.17 -19.38 -50.54
N ALA A 6 -11.77 -18.51 -49.60
CA ALA A 6 -10.90 -17.33 -49.80
C ALA A 6 -10.94 -16.45 -48.55
N SER A 7 -9.92 -16.27 -47.94
CA SER A 7 -8.77 -15.37 -47.89
C SER A 7 -8.93 -14.36 -46.75
N THR A 8 -8.20 -14.64 -45.65
CA THR A 8 -7.85 -13.63 -44.62
C THR A 8 -6.33 -13.49 -44.57
N THR A 9 -5.81 -12.49 -45.24
CA THR A 9 -4.44 -12.03 -45.04
C THR A 9 -4.47 -10.54 -44.73
N SER A 10 -3.60 -10.14 -43.79
CA SER A 10 -3.09 -8.79 -43.67
C SER A 10 -3.81 -7.81 -42.74
N THR A 11 -3.62 -7.99 -41.42
CA THR A 11 -3.65 -6.83 -40.49
C THR A 11 -2.59 -6.90 -39.37
N SER A 12 -1.69 -7.89 -39.35
CA SER A 12 -0.68 -8.02 -38.30
C SER A 12 0.61 -7.20 -38.50
N GLY A 13 0.77 -6.55 -39.65
CA GLY A 13 2.00 -5.79 -39.99
C GLY A 13 2.04 -4.35 -39.48
N CYS A 14 0.91 -3.74 -39.22
CA CYS A 14 0.84 -2.30 -38.92
C CYS A 14 1.03 -2.01 -37.40
N GLU A 15 0.61 -2.92 -36.54
CA GLU A 15 0.77 -2.73 -35.07
C GLU A 15 2.20 -2.98 -34.58
N ARG A 16 2.94 -3.88 -35.23
CA ARG A 16 4.35 -4.11 -34.86
C ARG A 16 5.27 -2.91 -35.19
N ARG A 17 4.98 -2.13 -36.20
CA ARG A 17 5.78 -0.95 -36.57
C ARG A 17 5.56 0.22 -35.62
N ARG A 18 4.39 0.37 -35.00
CA ARG A 18 4.14 1.46 -34.03
C ARG A 18 4.81 1.22 -32.68
N ARG A 19 4.92 -0.02 -32.21
CA ARG A 19 5.61 -0.33 -30.95
C ARG A 19 7.13 -0.17 -31.00
N VAL A 20 7.74 -0.44 -32.14
CA VAL A 20 9.20 -0.28 -32.33
C VAL A 20 9.59 1.19 -32.40
N SER A 21 8.76 2.05 -32.99
CA SER A 21 9.04 3.49 -33.10
C SER A 21 8.97 4.22 -31.75
N HIS A 22 8.07 3.81 -30.83
CA HIS A 22 7.97 4.41 -29.51
C HIS A 22 9.15 4.04 -28.59
N HIS A 23 9.71 2.83 -28.75
CA HIS A 23 10.85 2.40 -27.93
C HIS A 23 12.18 3.03 -28.38
N GLN A 24 12.31 3.33 -29.66
CA GLN A 24 13.51 4.02 -30.19
C GLN A 24 13.54 5.52 -29.84
N HIS A 25 12.37 6.18 -29.71
CA HIS A 25 12.32 7.58 -29.33
C HIS A 25 12.69 7.80 -27.84
N TYR A 26 12.37 6.85 -26.96
CA TYR A 26 12.70 6.90 -25.53
C TYR A 26 14.21 6.70 -25.30
N GLN A 27 14.87 5.85 -26.07
CA GLN A 27 16.31 5.61 -25.95
C GLN A 27 17.17 6.75 -26.55
N GLN A 28 16.65 7.52 -27.50
CA GLN A 28 17.41 8.66 -28.10
C GLN A 28 17.42 9.90 -27.19
N GLN A 29 16.44 10.11 -26.34
CA GLN A 29 16.46 11.24 -25.39
C GLN A 29 17.48 11.03 -24.25
N HIS A 30 17.76 9.79 -23.83
CA HIS A 30 18.73 9.52 -22.78
C HIS A 30 20.21 9.49 -23.24
N ARG A 31 20.48 9.47 -24.54
CA ARG A 31 21.86 9.49 -25.07
C ARG A 31 22.45 10.89 -25.34
N ARG A 32 21.69 11.96 -25.18
CA ARG A 32 22.16 13.34 -25.43
C ARG A 32 22.69 14.08 -24.20
N GLY A 33 22.67 13.49 -23.00
CA GLY A 33 23.15 14.08 -21.75
C GLY A 33 24.61 13.82 -21.36
N ALA A 34 25.34 12.96 -22.08
CA ALA A 34 26.72 12.64 -21.75
C ALA A 34 27.71 13.42 -22.64
N ARG A 35 27.85 14.72 -22.45
CA ARG A 35 28.99 15.49 -22.94
C ARG A 35 29.99 15.68 -21.80
N ARG A 36 31.17 15.13 -22.02
CA ARG A 36 32.41 15.34 -21.24
C ARG A 36 32.62 16.82 -20.97
N LEU A 37 32.75 17.18 -19.70
CA LEU A 37 33.36 18.45 -19.30
C LEU A 37 34.83 18.16 -18.95
N SER A 38 35.71 18.78 -19.72
CA SER A 38 37.16 18.78 -19.50
C SER A 38 37.49 19.70 -18.31
N LEU A 39 38.38 19.19 -17.47
CA LEU A 39 39.02 19.98 -16.41
C LEU A 39 39.93 21.06 -17.06
N SER A 40 39.61 22.31 -16.86
CA SER A 40 40.63 23.37 -16.72
C SER A 40 39.99 24.66 -16.23
N SER A 41 40.63 25.23 -15.22
CA SER A 41 40.54 26.59 -14.65
C SER A 41 39.80 26.72 -13.30
N LEU A 42 40.61 26.51 -12.27
CA LEU A 42 40.38 27.02 -10.90
C LEU A 42 40.45 28.56 -10.88
N ARG A 43 39.41 29.23 -10.38
CA ARG A 43 39.51 30.49 -9.67
C ARG A 43 38.60 30.49 -8.47
N PRO A 44 39.01 30.96 -7.28
CA PRO A 44 38.23 30.89 -6.07
C PRO A 44 37.25 32.07 -6.01
N GLY A 45 35.96 31.78 -5.92
CA GLY A 45 34.87 32.73 -5.67
C GLY A 45 34.06 32.26 -4.45
N VAL A 46 34.03 33.15 -3.48
CA VAL A 46 33.39 33.07 -2.17
C VAL A 46 31.92 32.69 -2.25
N GLY A 47 31.47 31.77 -1.36
CA GLY A 47 30.13 31.76 -0.83
C GLY A 47 29.13 30.76 -1.39
N HIS A 48 29.29 29.49 -1.06
CA HIS A 48 28.13 28.61 -0.81
C HIS A 48 28.51 27.70 0.36
N LEU A 49 27.90 27.97 1.51
CA LEU A 49 27.93 27.09 2.67
C LEU A 49 27.38 25.72 2.27
N GLY A 50 28.27 24.84 1.86
CA GLY A 50 27.98 23.43 1.76
C GLY A 50 27.43 22.95 3.10
N ARG A 51 26.26 22.35 3.11
CA ARG A 51 25.77 21.58 4.25
C ARG A 51 26.84 20.55 4.60
N LEU A 52 27.67 20.92 5.55
CA LEU A 52 28.55 19.96 6.21
C LEU A 52 27.64 18.86 6.79
N ARG A 53 27.73 17.69 6.19
CA ARG A 53 27.22 16.43 6.73
C ARG A 53 27.76 16.37 8.15
N ARG A 54 26.93 16.70 9.15
CA ARG A 54 27.28 16.49 10.55
C ARG A 54 27.40 15.00 10.78
N VAL A 55 28.61 14.49 10.71
CA VAL A 55 28.96 13.24 11.35
C VAL A 55 28.83 13.50 12.85
N ARG A 56 27.64 13.22 13.41
CA ARG A 56 27.47 13.25 14.86
C ARG A 56 28.22 12.05 15.42
N LEU A 57 29.23 12.32 16.22
CA LEU A 57 29.77 11.34 17.17
C LEU A 57 28.62 10.97 18.13
N TRP A 58 28.16 9.74 18.03
CA TRP A 58 27.13 9.19 18.89
C TRP A 58 27.78 8.76 20.22
N ALA A 59 27.41 9.42 21.29
CA ALA A 59 27.83 9.06 22.64
C ALA A 59 27.05 7.86 23.15
N THR A 60 27.77 6.93 23.74
CA THR A 60 27.32 5.65 24.28
C THR A 60 26.59 5.80 25.60
N THR A 61 25.25 5.71 25.60
CA THR A 61 24.42 5.33 26.74
C THR A 61 23.07 4.80 26.20
N SER A 62 22.44 3.88 26.89
CA SER A 62 21.24 3.16 26.42
C SER A 62 20.01 4.05 26.09
N GLU A 63 19.91 5.24 26.67
CA GLU A 63 18.92 6.25 26.27
C GLU A 63 19.31 6.98 24.97
N SER A 64 20.58 6.98 24.58
CA SER A 64 21.05 7.63 23.37
C SER A 64 20.80 6.83 22.08
N SER A 65 20.61 5.53 22.16
CA SER A 65 20.41 4.66 20.99
C SER A 65 19.07 4.93 20.32
N PHE A 66 18.00 4.98 21.11
CA PHE A 66 16.68 5.32 20.61
C PHE A 66 16.55 6.76 20.12
N SER A 67 17.34 7.70 20.67
CA SER A 67 17.34 9.08 20.17
C SER A 67 17.79 9.17 18.69
N GLY A 68 18.62 8.24 18.24
CA GLY A 68 19.01 8.13 16.84
C GLY A 68 17.86 7.80 15.90
N LEU A 69 16.99 6.88 16.30
CA LEU A 69 15.80 6.53 15.54
C LEU A 69 14.79 7.69 15.52
N GLU A 70 14.57 8.35 16.66
CA GLU A 70 13.67 9.50 16.77
C GLU A 70 14.13 10.65 15.87
N VAL A 71 15.43 10.94 15.84
CA VAL A 71 15.99 11.95 14.94
C VAL A 71 15.80 11.54 13.47
N ALA A 72 16.08 10.28 13.10
CA ALA A 72 15.90 9.81 11.73
C ALA A 72 14.43 9.92 11.29
N LEU A 73 13.48 9.59 12.17
CA LEU A 73 12.05 9.71 11.90
C LEU A 73 11.60 11.18 11.81
N SER A 74 12.15 12.08 12.64
CA SER A 74 11.83 13.51 12.56
C SER A 74 12.40 14.15 11.29
N ASP A 75 13.60 13.77 10.91
CA ASP A 75 14.23 14.23 9.68
C ASP A 75 13.42 13.76 8.45
N TYR A 76 12.93 12.50 8.45
CA TYR A 76 12.01 12.00 7.43
C TYR A 76 10.73 12.85 7.32
N LYS A 77 10.09 13.16 8.45
CA LYS A 77 8.85 13.98 8.45
C LYS A 77 9.08 15.42 7.96
N SER A 78 10.28 15.95 8.11
CA SER A 78 10.63 17.32 7.70
C SER A 78 10.96 17.47 6.22
N LEU A 79 11.19 16.36 5.50
CA LEU A 79 11.55 16.38 4.08
C LEU A 79 10.35 16.69 3.18
N PRO A 80 10.56 17.44 2.07
CA PRO A 80 9.52 17.59 1.06
C PRO A 80 9.21 16.23 0.42
N PRO A 81 7.98 16.01 -0.07
CA PRO A 81 7.54 14.73 -0.63
C PRO A 81 8.16 14.45 -2.01
N SER A 82 9.47 14.51 -2.13
CA SER A 82 10.17 14.06 -3.33
C SER A 82 10.56 12.59 -3.17
N GLU A 83 10.35 11.78 -4.21
CA GLU A 83 10.63 10.34 -4.19
C GLU A 83 12.08 10.03 -3.79
N LYS A 84 13.02 10.83 -4.25
CA LYS A 84 14.46 10.65 -3.99
C LYS A 84 14.84 10.94 -2.55
N ASP A 85 14.29 11.98 -1.97
CA ASP A 85 14.56 12.37 -0.57
C ASP A 85 13.93 11.37 0.41
N GLN A 86 12.73 10.87 0.11
CA GLN A 86 12.07 9.82 0.90
C GLN A 86 12.87 8.52 0.91
N ALA A 87 13.42 8.10 -0.24
CA ALA A 87 14.24 6.89 -0.32
C ALA A 87 15.52 6.97 0.53
N LEU A 88 16.19 8.14 0.55
CA LEU A 88 17.38 8.36 1.37
C LEU A 88 17.06 8.37 2.86
N ALA A 89 16.01 9.06 3.26
CA ALA A 89 15.59 9.12 4.66
C ALA A 89 15.13 7.76 5.21
N THR A 90 14.49 6.92 4.37
CA THR A 90 14.17 5.54 4.73
C THR A 90 15.43 4.70 4.96
N GLY A 91 16.52 5.00 4.25
CA GLY A 91 17.83 4.39 4.49
C GLY A 91 18.39 4.69 5.86
N ASP A 92 18.28 5.94 6.32
CA ASP A 92 18.75 6.38 7.63
C ASP A 92 17.92 5.74 8.77
N VAL A 93 16.60 5.62 8.59
CA VAL A 93 15.73 4.88 9.53
C VAL A 93 16.13 3.40 9.61
N LEU A 94 16.37 2.75 8.46
CA LEU A 94 16.82 1.35 8.42
C LEU A 94 18.16 1.16 9.14
N GLU A 95 19.12 2.07 8.96
CA GLU A 95 20.42 2.01 9.62
C GLU A 95 20.27 2.20 11.14
N ALA A 96 19.41 3.12 11.58
CA ALA A 96 19.12 3.32 12.99
C ALA A 96 18.48 2.08 13.63
N MET A 97 17.53 1.42 12.93
CA MET A 97 16.90 0.19 13.42
C MET A 97 17.88 -0.97 13.50
N LYS A 98 18.79 -1.14 12.52
CA LYS A 98 19.85 -2.16 12.56
C LYS A 98 20.77 -1.97 13.75
N ARG A 99 21.19 -0.74 14.05
CA ARG A 99 22.02 -0.44 15.23
C ARG A 99 21.32 -0.83 16.53
N LEU A 100 20.03 -0.49 16.67
CA LEU A 100 19.23 -0.87 17.83
C LEU A 100 19.10 -2.40 17.96
N GLN A 101 19.00 -3.12 16.85
CA GLN A 101 19.00 -4.58 16.85
C GLN A 101 20.36 -5.14 17.28
N ASP A 102 21.46 -4.61 16.74
CA ASP A 102 22.83 -5.03 17.11
C ASP A 102 23.12 -4.76 18.58
N GLU A 103 22.52 -3.72 19.18
CA GLU A 103 22.58 -3.39 20.60
C GLU A 103 21.63 -4.25 21.46
N GLY A 104 20.81 -5.13 20.84
CA GLY A 104 19.86 -6.00 21.53
C GLY A 104 18.61 -5.28 22.07
N GLN A 105 18.34 -4.06 21.62
CA GLN A 105 17.19 -3.25 22.02
C GLN A 105 15.91 -3.66 21.26
N LEU A 106 16.06 -4.16 20.02
CA LEU A 106 14.97 -4.67 19.19
C LEU A 106 15.09 -6.20 19.07
N ARG A 107 14.20 -6.91 19.75
CA ARG A 107 14.19 -8.39 19.80
C ARG A 107 13.28 -9.01 18.74
N LEU A 108 12.17 -8.33 18.45
CA LEU A 108 11.17 -8.80 17.49
C LEU A 108 11.45 -8.31 16.07
N TRP A 109 12.21 -7.24 15.91
CA TRP A 109 12.50 -6.69 14.59
C TRP A 109 13.30 -7.68 13.74
N ASN A 110 12.82 -7.92 12.50
CA ASN A 110 13.43 -8.86 11.54
C ASN A 110 13.47 -10.32 12.01
N ASN A 111 12.63 -10.72 12.96
CA ASN A 111 12.62 -12.08 13.50
C ASN A 111 11.88 -13.09 12.60
N ALA A 112 10.94 -12.63 11.77
CA ALA A 112 10.11 -13.50 10.92
C ALA A 112 10.73 -13.79 9.54
N GLY A 113 11.65 -12.95 9.05
CA GLY A 113 12.17 -13.04 7.68
C GLY A 113 12.93 -14.34 7.38
N ALA A 114 13.72 -14.83 8.32
CA ALA A 114 14.55 -16.02 8.13
C ALA A 114 13.80 -17.36 8.16
N THR A 115 12.54 -17.37 8.63
CA THR A 115 11.77 -18.63 8.89
C THR A 115 10.64 -18.86 7.89
N SER A 116 10.44 -17.97 6.93
CA SER A 116 9.27 -17.98 6.04
C SER A 116 9.63 -18.54 4.66
N VAL A 117 9.62 -19.87 4.52
CA VAL A 117 9.75 -20.49 3.18
C VAL A 117 8.36 -20.67 2.58
N ARG A 118 8.18 -20.12 1.35
CA ARG A 118 6.93 -20.26 0.61
C ARG A 118 6.63 -21.74 0.32
N ARG A 119 5.42 -22.15 0.67
CA ARG A 119 4.88 -23.49 0.42
C ARG A 119 3.55 -23.44 -0.32
N GLN A 120 3.14 -24.58 -0.82
CA GLN A 120 1.78 -24.71 -1.36
C GLN A 120 0.76 -24.56 -0.21
N THR A 121 -0.18 -23.64 -0.39
CA THR A 121 -1.25 -23.34 0.58
C THR A 121 -2.61 -23.51 -0.10
N PHE A 122 -3.43 -24.38 0.46
CA PHE A 122 -4.75 -24.69 -0.07
C PHE A 122 -5.83 -23.84 0.62
N PRO A 123 -6.93 -23.47 -0.09
CA PRO A 123 -8.04 -22.73 0.52
C PRO A 123 -8.61 -23.39 1.77
N GLY A 124 -8.63 -24.73 1.82
CA GLY A 124 -9.08 -25.50 2.98
C GLY A 124 -8.28 -25.28 4.26
N GLU A 125 -7.01 -24.90 4.17
CA GLU A 125 -6.18 -24.56 5.33
C GLU A 125 -6.64 -23.26 5.99
N LEU A 126 -7.04 -22.28 5.18
CA LEU A 126 -7.57 -21.01 5.64
C LEU A 126 -9.02 -21.11 6.16
N ALA A 127 -9.77 -22.11 5.70
CA ALA A 127 -11.14 -22.35 6.15
C ALA A 127 -11.23 -23.15 7.48
N ARG A 128 -10.28 -24.04 7.75
CA ARG A 128 -10.42 -25.05 8.82
C ARG A 128 -9.17 -25.26 9.68
N GLY A 129 -8.01 -24.78 9.25
CA GLY A 129 -6.72 -24.99 9.92
C GLY A 129 -6.50 -24.09 11.15
N PRO A 130 -5.30 -24.13 11.73
CA PRO A 130 -4.93 -23.25 12.85
C PRO A 130 -4.99 -21.77 12.48
N ASN A 131 -4.86 -21.47 11.19
CA ASN A 131 -4.99 -20.12 10.62
C ASN A 131 -6.39 -19.86 10.05
N LYS A 132 -7.41 -20.50 10.63
CA LYS A 132 -8.80 -20.30 10.21
C LYS A 132 -9.14 -18.80 10.22
N LEU A 133 -9.71 -18.35 9.10
CA LEU A 133 -10.25 -17.01 8.91
C LEU A 133 -11.71 -16.94 9.35
N ALA A 134 -12.18 -15.76 9.69
CA ALA A 134 -13.59 -15.50 9.91
C ALA A 134 -14.36 -15.41 8.58
N CYS A 135 -13.70 -14.90 7.53
CA CYS A 135 -14.25 -14.82 6.17
C CYS A 135 -14.02 -16.12 5.38
N GLU A 136 -14.76 -16.27 4.27
CA GLU A 136 -14.45 -17.31 3.29
C GLU A 136 -13.11 -17.02 2.60
N PRO A 137 -12.24 -18.03 2.35
CA PRO A 137 -10.96 -17.85 1.67
C PRO A 137 -11.06 -17.22 0.27
N ALA A 138 -12.19 -17.39 -0.41
CA ALA A 138 -12.44 -16.78 -1.71
C ALA A 138 -12.61 -15.24 -1.60
N ALA A 139 -13.13 -14.75 -0.47
CA ALA A 139 -13.35 -13.32 -0.23
C ALA A 139 -12.05 -12.51 -0.19
N ILE A 140 -10.90 -13.14 0.09
CA ILE A 140 -9.59 -12.49 0.10
C ILE A 140 -9.21 -11.95 -1.29
N ALA A 141 -9.55 -12.68 -2.35
CA ALA A 141 -9.15 -12.35 -3.72
C ALA A 141 -10.22 -11.53 -4.48
N THR A 142 -11.40 -11.34 -3.90
CA THR A 142 -12.51 -10.62 -4.53
C THR A 142 -12.75 -9.29 -3.84
N PRO A 143 -12.59 -8.15 -4.55
CA PRO A 143 -12.85 -6.84 -3.97
C PRO A 143 -14.26 -6.77 -3.35
N SER A 144 -14.36 -6.23 -2.13
CA SER A 144 -15.65 -5.98 -1.51
C SER A 144 -16.33 -4.79 -2.17
N VAL A 145 -17.57 -4.98 -2.57
CA VAL A 145 -18.42 -3.90 -3.13
C VAL A 145 -19.39 -3.33 -2.09
N ARG A 146 -19.25 -3.71 -0.81
CA ARG A 146 -20.19 -3.34 0.26
C ARG A 146 -20.38 -1.83 0.36
N ASN A 147 -19.29 -1.09 0.50
CA ASN A 147 -19.34 0.35 0.68
C ASN A 147 -19.81 1.07 -0.58
N ASP A 148 -19.37 0.62 -1.75
CA ASP A 148 -19.78 1.17 -3.05
C ASP A 148 -21.28 0.93 -3.30
N ALA A 149 -21.75 -0.29 -3.04
CA ALA A 149 -23.18 -0.62 -3.17
C ALA A 149 -24.04 0.18 -2.18
N ALA A 150 -23.60 0.31 -0.92
CA ALA A 150 -24.31 1.11 0.09
C ALA A 150 -24.35 2.60 -0.29
N PHE A 151 -23.23 3.14 -0.80
CA PHE A 151 -23.15 4.52 -1.29
C PHE A 151 -24.11 4.76 -2.46
N LEU A 152 -24.07 3.89 -3.49
CA LEU A 152 -24.95 4.00 -4.64
C LEU A 152 -26.43 3.89 -4.25
N PHE A 153 -26.77 2.88 -3.43
CA PHE A 153 -28.14 2.70 -2.94
C PHE A 153 -28.64 3.93 -2.17
N THR A 154 -27.84 4.43 -1.23
CA THR A 154 -28.18 5.62 -0.43
C THR A 154 -28.32 6.85 -1.32
N THR A 155 -27.44 7.03 -2.29
CA THR A 155 -27.52 8.14 -3.25
C THR A 155 -28.79 8.08 -4.08
N VAL A 156 -29.11 6.93 -4.65
CA VAL A 156 -30.33 6.75 -5.45
C VAL A 156 -31.60 7.00 -4.61
N MET A 157 -31.66 6.38 -3.42
CA MET A 157 -32.84 6.51 -2.56
C MET A 157 -33.05 7.94 -2.05
N SER A 158 -31.98 8.59 -1.57
CA SER A 158 -32.07 9.96 -1.05
C SER A 158 -32.41 10.98 -2.14
N THR A 159 -31.72 10.90 -3.30
CA THR A 159 -32.02 11.82 -4.40
C THR A 159 -33.40 11.61 -4.99
N SER A 160 -33.88 10.38 -5.10
CA SER A 160 -35.23 10.08 -5.55
C SER A 160 -36.28 10.64 -4.60
N LEU A 161 -36.10 10.46 -3.28
CA LEU A 161 -37.00 11.00 -2.27
C LEU A 161 -37.04 12.53 -2.33
N VAL A 162 -35.89 13.18 -2.37
CA VAL A 162 -35.80 14.65 -2.45
C VAL A 162 -36.40 15.16 -3.76
N ALA A 163 -36.17 14.48 -4.90
CA ALA A 163 -36.75 14.85 -6.18
C ALA A 163 -38.30 14.82 -6.15
N VAL A 164 -38.87 13.78 -5.53
CA VAL A 164 -40.36 13.69 -5.35
C VAL A 164 -40.84 14.81 -4.46
N VAL A 165 -40.22 15.07 -3.31
CA VAL A 165 -40.62 16.16 -2.41
C VAL A 165 -40.55 17.51 -3.13
N CYS A 166 -39.45 17.82 -3.83
CA CYS A 166 -39.31 19.06 -4.59
C CYS A 166 -40.38 19.19 -5.69
N GLY A 167 -40.66 18.10 -6.42
CA GLY A 167 -41.66 18.08 -7.49
C GLY A 167 -43.08 18.30 -7.01
N THR A 168 -43.40 17.90 -5.76
CA THR A 168 -44.74 18.04 -5.19
C THR A 168 -44.92 19.31 -4.37
N THR A 169 -43.87 19.88 -3.79
CA THR A 169 -43.98 21.05 -2.87
C THR A 169 -43.65 22.39 -3.53
N LEU A 170 -42.76 22.40 -4.53
CA LEU A 170 -42.34 23.63 -5.21
C LEU A 170 -43.35 24.03 -6.28
N PRO A 171 -43.72 25.33 -6.36
CA PRO A 171 -44.74 25.79 -7.32
C PRO A 171 -44.17 25.89 -8.76
N GLY A 172 -45.02 25.54 -9.72
CA GLY A 172 -44.79 25.75 -11.15
C GLY A 172 -43.55 25.02 -11.72
N ASP A 173 -42.88 25.64 -12.66
CA ASP A 173 -41.73 25.05 -13.37
C ASP A 173 -40.54 24.73 -12.46
N TRP A 174 -40.42 25.39 -11.32
CA TRP A 174 -39.35 25.12 -10.34
C TRP A 174 -39.44 23.73 -9.72
N GLY A 175 -40.65 23.22 -9.48
CA GLY A 175 -40.85 21.86 -8.99
C GLY A 175 -40.37 20.84 -9.99
N PHE A 176 -40.75 20.99 -11.26
CA PHE A 176 -40.31 20.10 -12.33
C PHE A 176 -38.81 20.16 -12.56
N PHE A 177 -38.24 21.36 -12.67
CA PHE A 177 -36.79 21.55 -12.92
C PHE A 177 -35.93 20.98 -11.80
N SER A 178 -36.27 21.27 -10.54
CA SER A 178 -35.51 20.75 -9.39
C SER A 178 -35.62 19.23 -9.27
N ALA A 179 -36.81 18.65 -9.49
CA ALA A 179 -36.98 17.19 -9.48
C ALA A 179 -36.16 16.50 -10.54
N TYR A 180 -36.09 17.07 -11.76
CA TYR A 180 -35.28 16.54 -12.86
C TYR A 180 -33.77 16.63 -12.57
N LEU A 181 -33.31 17.79 -12.06
CA LEU A 181 -31.89 18.01 -11.72
C LEU A 181 -31.40 17.06 -10.60
N ILE A 182 -32.18 16.94 -9.53
CA ILE A 182 -31.85 16.09 -8.38
C ILE A 182 -31.94 14.61 -8.76
N GLY A 183 -33.00 14.22 -9.50
CA GLY A 183 -33.13 12.84 -10.00
C GLY A 183 -32.05 12.42 -11.00
N GLY A 184 -31.37 13.39 -11.61
CA GLY A 184 -30.20 13.15 -12.47
C GLY A 184 -28.87 12.88 -11.75
N ILE A 185 -28.78 13.18 -10.44
CA ILE A 185 -27.53 13.01 -9.65
C ILE A 185 -26.97 11.59 -9.72
N PRO A 186 -27.75 10.50 -9.59
CA PRO A 186 -27.24 9.15 -9.72
C PRO A 186 -26.53 8.87 -11.05
N LEU A 187 -27.03 9.45 -12.15
CA LEU A 187 -26.39 9.32 -13.47
C LEU A 187 -25.04 10.04 -13.53
N VAL A 188 -24.94 11.21 -12.87
CA VAL A 188 -23.66 11.94 -12.76
C VAL A 188 -22.67 11.13 -11.93
N VAL A 189 -23.09 10.53 -10.81
CA VAL A 189 -22.23 9.67 -9.99
C VAL A 189 -21.75 8.46 -10.79
N LEU A 190 -22.61 7.83 -11.57
CA LEU A 190 -22.26 6.71 -12.44
C LEU A 190 -21.27 7.14 -13.53
N ALA A 191 -21.47 8.32 -14.13
CA ALA A 191 -20.57 8.88 -15.12
C ALA A 191 -19.19 9.18 -14.52
N ILE A 192 -19.12 9.74 -13.31
CA ILE A 192 -17.85 9.96 -12.59
C ILE A 192 -17.15 8.62 -12.31
N GLY A 193 -17.87 7.60 -11.83
CA GLY A 193 -17.31 6.28 -11.57
C GLY A 193 -16.73 5.62 -12.80
N SER A 194 -17.30 5.86 -13.98
CA SER A 194 -16.82 5.29 -15.24
C SER A 194 -15.65 6.08 -15.86
N THR A 195 -15.57 7.39 -15.66
CA THR A 195 -14.57 8.27 -16.30
C THR A 195 -13.41 8.62 -15.38
N ALA A 196 -13.66 8.74 -14.09
CA ALA A 196 -12.68 9.15 -13.07
C ALA A 196 -12.86 8.32 -11.78
N PRO A 197 -12.58 7.00 -11.80
CA PRO A 197 -12.84 6.11 -10.67
C PRO A 197 -12.14 6.55 -9.37
N GLY A 198 -10.94 7.15 -9.46
CA GLY A 198 -10.22 7.68 -8.29
C GLY A 198 -10.92 8.84 -7.59
N LEU A 199 -11.77 9.60 -8.28
CA LEU A 199 -12.60 10.64 -7.64
C LEU A 199 -13.76 10.00 -6.87
N LEU A 200 -14.35 8.93 -7.42
CA LEU A 200 -15.43 8.20 -6.75
C LEU A 200 -14.92 7.52 -5.47
N THR A 201 -13.72 6.93 -5.48
CA THR A 201 -13.11 6.35 -4.27
C THR A 201 -12.97 7.37 -3.15
N VAL A 202 -12.55 8.61 -3.43
CA VAL A 202 -12.47 9.66 -2.40
C VAL A 202 -13.84 9.99 -1.79
N ILE A 203 -14.90 9.92 -2.58
CA ILE A 203 -16.27 10.18 -2.11
C ILE A 203 -16.79 8.99 -1.29
N THR A 204 -16.58 7.76 -1.76
CA THR A 204 -16.98 6.53 -1.04
C THR A 204 -16.22 6.35 0.26
N ASP A 205 -14.95 6.70 0.33
CA ASP A 205 -14.18 6.70 1.58
C ASP A 205 -14.75 7.66 2.63
N ARG A 206 -15.19 8.84 2.19
CA ARG A 206 -15.87 9.79 3.08
C ARG A 206 -17.22 9.27 3.57
N PHE A 207 -17.96 8.58 2.69
CA PHE A 207 -19.22 7.94 3.04
C PHE A 207 -19.00 6.77 4.03
N SER A 208 -17.90 6.03 3.86
CA SER A 208 -17.55 4.89 4.73
C SER A 208 -17.36 5.28 6.20
N LEU A 209 -17.04 6.57 6.49
CA LEU A 209 -16.99 7.09 7.87
C LEU A 209 -18.30 7.00 8.64
N ILE A 210 -19.43 6.88 7.95
CA ILE A 210 -20.77 6.75 8.57
C ILE A 210 -20.89 5.38 9.23
N PHE A 211 -20.15 4.38 8.75
CA PHE A 211 -20.15 3.04 9.34
C PHE A 211 -19.35 3.03 10.66
N PRO A 212 -19.95 2.57 11.76
CA PRO A 212 -19.31 2.60 13.07
C PRO A 212 -18.06 1.67 13.16
N ASP A 213 -18.05 0.60 12.36
CA ASP A 213 -16.98 -0.38 12.30
C ASP A 213 -15.77 0.06 11.45
N TYR A 214 -15.91 1.13 10.67
CA TYR A 214 -14.88 1.55 9.70
C TYR A 214 -13.55 1.95 10.36
N LYS A 215 -13.61 2.73 11.45
CA LYS A 215 -12.40 3.16 12.17
C LYS A 215 -11.63 1.99 12.78
N GLU A 216 -12.35 1.07 13.41
CA GLU A 216 -11.75 -0.11 14.03
C GLU A 216 -11.13 -1.02 12.97
N ARG A 217 -11.82 -1.23 11.84
CA ARG A 217 -11.30 -2.00 10.72
C ARG A 217 -10.04 -1.39 10.15
N THR A 218 -10.02 -0.08 9.89
CA THR A 218 -8.84 0.64 9.41
C THR A 218 -7.68 0.53 10.39
N LEU A 219 -7.92 0.70 11.69
CA LEU A 219 -6.90 0.55 12.72
C LEU A 219 -6.30 -0.88 12.71
N ARG A 220 -7.15 -1.91 12.67
CA ARG A 220 -6.71 -3.31 12.63
C ARG A 220 -5.90 -3.61 11.38
N HIS A 221 -6.36 -3.13 10.24
CA HIS A 221 -5.73 -3.30 8.94
C HIS A 221 -4.31 -2.71 8.94
N GLU A 222 -4.19 -1.43 9.29
CA GLU A 222 -2.90 -0.73 9.33
C GLU A 222 -1.95 -1.32 10.38
N ALA A 223 -2.46 -1.70 11.55
CA ALA A 223 -1.66 -2.38 12.56
C ALA A 223 -1.17 -3.76 12.07
N GLY A 224 -1.95 -4.45 11.23
CA GLY A 224 -1.55 -5.71 10.58
C GLY A 224 -0.35 -5.51 9.66
N HIS A 225 -0.39 -4.51 8.79
CA HIS A 225 0.75 -4.13 7.96
C HIS A 225 1.97 -3.72 8.78
N PHE A 226 1.76 -2.88 9.79
CA PHE A 226 2.84 -2.38 10.66
C PHE A 226 3.59 -3.53 11.34
N LEU A 227 2.87 -4.44 11.99
CA LEU A 227 3.49 -5.55 12.70
C LEU A 227 4.18 -6.52 11.73
N CYS A 228 3.54 -6.88 10.61
CA CYS A 228 4.16 -7.73 9.60
C CYS A 228 5.45 -7.10 9.04
N ALA A 229 5.43 -5.79 8.76
CA ALA A 229 6.58 -5.06 8.30
C ALA A 229 7.71 -5.05 9.33
N TYR A 230 7.38 -4.78 10.59
CA TYR A 230 8.33 -4.78 11.70
C TYR A 230 9.02 -6.14 11.86
N LEU A 231 8.23 -7.22 11.86
CA LEU A 231 8.74 -8.59 12.01
C LEU A 231 9.59 -9.04 10.81
N HIS A 232 9.39 -8.48 9.62
CA HIS A 232 10.20 -8.76 8.43
C HIS A 232 11.37 -7.77 8.22
N GLY A 233 11.64 -6.91 9.20
CA GLY A 233 12.79 -6.00 9.16
C GLY A 233 12.66 -4.84 8.17
N ALA A 234 11.44 -4.53 7.73
CA ALA A 234 11.21 -3.38 6.87
C ALA A 234 11.29 -2.07 7.68
N PRO A 235 11.88 -0.99 7.13
CA PRO A 235 11.91 0.31 7.78
C PRO A 235 10.52 0.94 7.73
N ILE A 236 9.97 1.31 8.89
CA ILE A 236 8.70 2.01 9.01
C ILE A 236 9.01 3.47 9.26
N ALA A 237 8.71 4.33 8.29
CA ALA A 237 9.03 5.76 8.39
C ALA A 237 7.85 6.59 8.91
N ASP A 238 6.64 6.25 8.53
CA ASP A 238 5.41 6.90 8.99
C ASP A 238 4.21 5.97 8.82
N TYR A 239 3.12 6.26 9.52
CA TYR A 239 1.82 5.64 9.33
C TYR A 239 0.71 6.68 9.40
N SER A 240 -0.41 6.43 8.76
CA SER A 240 -1.57 7.31 8.81
C SER A 240 -2.84 6.49 8.91
N LEU A 241 -3.66 6.83 9.89
CA LEU A 241 -5.03 6.34 10.03
C LEU A 241 -6.05 7.30 9.40
N GLN A 242 -5.58 8.36 8.73
CA GLN A 242 -6.43 9.34 8.11
C GLN A 242 -6.91 8.86 6.73
N LEU A 243 -8.18 9.10 6.43
CA LEU A 243 -8.92 8.68 5.24
C LEU A 243 -8.35 9.07 3.88
N LYS A 244 -7.43 10.02 3.81
CA LYS A 244 -6.68 10.37 2.59
C LYS A 244 -5.35 9.62 2.56
N GLY A 245 -5.41 8.30 2.41
CA GLY A 245 -4.23 7.45 2.38
C GLY A 245 -3.88 6.92 3.76
N ALA A 246 -4.83 6.21 4.42
CA ALA A 246 -4.49 5.25 5.44
C ALA A 246 -3.54 4.26 4.78
N ARG A 247 -2.26 4.46 4.99
CA ARG A 247 -1.17 3.62 4.47
C ARG A 247 0.00 3.69 5.40
N ILE A 248 0.51 2.56 5.73
CA ILE A 248 1.90 2.49 6.11
C ILE A 248 2.68 2.71 4.82
N GLN A 249 3.41 3.81 4.71
CA GLN A 249 4.19 4.17 3.51
C GLN A 249 5.41 3.24 3.32
N LEU A 250 5.19 1.96 3.45
CA LEU A 250 6.18 0.91 3.33
C LEU A 250 6.34 0.39 1.91
N GLY A 251 5.24 0.05 1.28
CA GLY A 251 5.27 -0.61 -0.01
C GLY A 251 5.88 0.28 -1.09
N GLN A 252 5.52 1.55 -1.13
CA GLN A 252 6.03 2.47 -2.15
C GLN A 252 7.50 2.82 -1.92
N ALA A 253 7.94 3.08 -0.70
CA ALA A 253 9.35 3.40 -0.42
C ALA A 253 10.27 2.20 -0.67
N VAL A 254 9.85 0.98 -0.30
CA VAL A 254 10.61 -0.24 -0.59
C VAL A 254 10.58 -0.55 -2.08
N LEU A 255 9.44 -0.40 -2.74
CA LEU A 255 9.31 -0.62 -4.18
C LEU A 255 10.12 0.41 -4.97
N GLN A 256 10.07 1.69 -4.62
CA GLN A 256 10.87 2.74 -5.23
C GLN A 256 12.37 2.50 -5.05
N ARG A 257 12.81 2.14 -3.84
CA ARG A 257 14.19 1.78 -3.60
C ARG A 257 14.64 0.61 -4.47
N LYS A 258 13.79 -0.40 -4.65
CA LYS A 258 14.07 -1.57 -5.48
C LYS A 258 14.05 -1.27 -6.97
N LEU A 259 13.27 -0.32 -7.46
CA LEU A 259 13.34 0.17 -8.84
C LEU A 259 14.75 0.65 -9.23
N TYR A 260 15.53 1.13 -8.26
CA TYR A 260 16.93 1.53 -8.45
C TYR A 260 17.94 0.41 -8.24
N THR A 261 17.60 -0.67 -7.52
CA THR A 261 18.53 -1.75 -7.15
C THR A 261 18.36 -3.03 -7.98
N GLY A 262 17.30 -3.15 -8.79
CA GLY A 262 17.04 -4.30 -9.65
C GLY A 262 15.79 -5.11 -9.27
N PRO A 263 15.50 -6.20 -9.99
CA PRO A 263 14.34 -7.03 -9.73
C PRO A 263 14.40 -7.70 -8.34
N LEU A 264 13.22 -7.99 -7.79
CA LEU A 264 13.07 -8.67 -6.50
C LEU A 264 13.52 -10.12 -6.59
N GLU A 265 14.36 -10.55 -5.68
CA GLU A 265 14.65 -11.97 -5.46
C GLU A 265 13.46 -12.67 -4.78
N ASP A 266 13.37 -13.99 -4.89
CA ASP A 266 12.20 -14.75 -4.42
C ASP A 266 11.94 -14.58 -2.90
N GLU A 267 13.00 -14.55 -2.08
CA GLU A 267 12.89 -14.33 -0.62
C GLU A 267 12.39 -12.92 -0.26
N GLU A 268 12.81 -11.92 -1.04
CA GLU A 268 12.36 -10.54 -0.86
C GLU A 268 10.89 -10.39 -1.26
N LEU A 269 10.50 -11.04 -2.38
CA LEU A 269 9.12 -11.08 -2.82
C LEU A 269 8.22 -11.73 -1.76
N ASP A 270 8.67 -12.84 -1.17
CA ASP A 270 7.92 -13.55 -0.13
C ASP A 270 7.71 -12.69 1.10
N SER A 271 8.76 -12.01 1.57
CA SER A 271 8.66 -11.09 2.71
C SER A 271 7.73 -9.91 2.44
N LEU A 272 7.87 -9.28 1.27
CA LEU A 272 7.02 -8.17 0.86
C LEU A 272 5.56 -8.58 0.62
N ALA A 273 5.33 -9.80 0.12
CA ALA A 273 3.99 -10.34 -0.03
C ALA A 273 3.29 -10.53 1.33
N VAL A 274 3.99 -11.01 2.35
CA VAL A 274 3.44 -11.15 3.71
C VAL A 274 3.11 -9.78 4.30
N ILE A 275 3.98 -8.79 4.08
CA ILE A 275 3.74 -7.40 4.52
C ILE A 275 2.51 -6.83 3.81
N ALA A 276 2.44 -6.97 2.47
CA ALA A 276 1.32 -6.47 1.68
C ALA A 276 -0.02 -7.11 2.06
N MET A 277 0.00 -8.37 2.51
CA MET A 277 -1.22 -9.06 2.94
C MET A 277 -1.49 -8.96 4.44
N GLY A 278 -0.71 -8.17 5.18
CA GLY A 278 -0.84 -8.01 6.63
C GLY A 278 -2.19 -7.43 7.05
N GLY A 279 -2.66 -6.39 6.36
CA GLY A 279 -3.96 -5.76 6.62
C GLY A 279 -5.13 -6.67 6.29
N VAL A 280 -5.08 -7.30 5.11
CA VAL A 280 -6.07 -8.32 4.70
C VAL A 280 -6.17 -9.45 5.73
N ALA A 281 -5.03 -9.95 6.20
CA ALA A 281 -4.97 -11.00 7.21
C ALA A 281 -5.61 -10.56 8.54
N ALA A 282 -5.33 -9.33 8.98
CA ALA A 282 -5.86 -8.76 10.21
C ALA A 282 -7.40 -8.62 10.16
N GLU A 283 -7.95 -8.11 9.06
CA GLU A 283 -9.39 -8.05 8.86
C GLU A 283 -10.02 -9.45 8.75
N ALA A 284 -9.42 -10.34 7.95
CA ALA A 284 -9.93 -11.68 7.70
C ALA A 284 -9.97 -12.57 8.97
N MET A 285 -9.13 -12.26 9.98
CA MET A 285 -9.18 -12.95 11.28
C MET A 285 -10.42 -12.60 12.12
N GLN A 286 -10.97 -11.39 11.93
CA GLN A 286 -12.00 -10.83 12.81
C GLN A 286 -13.37 -10.73 12.14
N TYR A 287 -13.40 -10.45 10.84
CA TYR A 287 -14.62 -10.09 10.11
C TYR A 287 -14.95 -11.14 9.03
N GLU A 288 -16.25 -11.33 8.78
CA GLU A 288 -16.75 -12.24 7.74
C GLU A 288 -16.47 -11.72 6.33
N GLU A 289 -16.22 -10.41 6.20
CA GLU A 289 -15.92 -9.73 4.93
C GLU A 289 -14.71 -8.81 5.10
N VAL A 290 -13.80 -8.82 4.13
CA VAL A 290 -12.64 -7.94 4.06
C VAL A 290 -12.98 -6.75 3.16
N ILE A 291 -12.65 -5.53 3.57
CA ILE A 291 -13.01 -4.30 2.83
C ILE A 291 -11.76 -3.64 2.22
N GLY A 292 -10.63 -3.63 2.93
CA GLY A 292 -9.41 -2.94 2.54
C GLY A 292 -8.53 -3.64 1.48
N GLN A 293 -8.91 -4.85 1.00
CA GLN A 293 -8.02 -5.69 0.21
C GLN A 293 -7.69 -5.19 -1.20
N THR A 294 -8.45 -4.27 -1.77
CA THR A 294 -8.27 -3.88 -3.18
C THR A 294 -6.90 -3.26 -3.43
N GLU A 295 -6.48 -2.32 -2.58
CA GLU A 295 -5.17 -1.67 -2.70
C GLU A 295 -4.03 -2.64 -2.45
N ASP A 296 -4.14 -3.48 -1.41
CA ASP A 296 -3.15 -4.49 -1.06
C ASP A 296 -2.92 -5.51 -2.17
N LEU A 297 -4.00 -5.93 -2.85
CA LEU A 297 -3.91 -6.83 -4.00
C LEU A 297 -3.23 -6.15 -5.19
N PHE A 298 -3.48 -4.86 -5.43
CA PHE A 298 -2.76 -4.09 -6.45
C PHE A 298 -1.28 -3.96 -6.12
N ASP A 299 -0.93 -3.66 -4.87
CA ASP A 299 0.46 -3.57 -4.41
C ASP A 299 1.16 -4.93 -4.54
N LEU A 300 0.51 -6.03 -4.11
CA LEU A 300 1.03 -7.38 -4.30
C LEU A 300 1.23 -7.72 -5.79
N GLN A 301 0.28 -7.35 -6.66
CA GLN A 301 0.42 -7.56 -8.10
C GLN A 301 1.60 -6.76 -8.67
N ALA A 302 1.80 -5.54 -8.21
CA ALA A 302 2.95 -4.73 -8.60
C ALA A 302 4.28 -5.40 -8.17
N LEU A 303 4.37 -5.89 -6.92
CA LEU A 303 5.53 -6.64 -6.42
C LEU A 303 5.83 -7.88 -7.28
N MET A 304 4.81 -8.67 -7.61
CA MET A 304 4.96 -9.85 -8.49
C MET A 304 5.45 -9.48 -9.89
N ASN A 305 5.04 -8.32 -10.42
CA ASN A 305 5.50 -7.82 -11.71
C ASN A 305 6.98 -7.41 -11.70
N TYR A 306 7.51 -6.97 -10.53
CA TYR A 306 8.93 -6.65 -10.34
C TYR A 306 9.80 -7.84 -9.94
N SER A 307 9.21 -9.01 -9.73
CA SER A 307 9.95 -10.23 -9.43
C SER A 307 10.87 -10.65 -10.57
N LYS A 308 12.05 -11.12 -10.22
CA LYS A 308 13.02 -11.72 -11.13
C LYS A 308 12.43 -12.95 -11.82
N THR A 309 11.78 -13.80 -11.05
CA THR A 309 11.08 -14.99 -11.53
C THR A 309 9.64 -14.63 -11.89
N LYS A 310 9.23 -14.85 -13.13
CA LYS A 310 7.84 -14.61 -13.55
C LYS A 310 6.95 -15.73 -13.06
N LEU A 311 6.00 -15.40 -12.22
CA LEU A 311 5.06 -16.34 -11.64
C LEU A 311 3.89 -16.60 -12.59
N SER A 312 3.52 -17.88 -12.75
CA SER A 312 2.27 -18.27 -13.40
C SER A 312 1.06 -17.85 -12.55
N ASN A 313 -0.13 -17.80 -13.16
CA ASN A 313 -1.35 -17.45 -12.43
C ASN A 313 -1.61 -18.34 -11.19
N ALA A 314 -1.27 -19.64 -11.29
CA ALA A 314 -1.41 -20.57 -10.18
C ALA A 314 -0.43 -20.26 -9.04
N GLU A 315 0.80 -19.88 -9.37
CA GLU A 315 1.82 -19.48 -8.39
C GLU A 315 1.49 -18.13 -7.75
N GLN A 316 0.95 -17.17 -8.51
CA GLN A 316 0.47 -15.87 -7.97
C GLN A 316 -0.66 -16.09 -6.95
N GLN A 317 -1.65 -16.92 -7.29
CA GLN A 317 -2.72 -17.27 -6.37
C GLN A 317 -2.21 -18.02 -5.13
N ASN A 318 -1.21 -18.90 -5.31
CA ASN A 318 -0.59 -19.58 -4.19
C ASN A 318 0.18 -18.61 -3.29
N LEU A 319 0.95 -17.66 -3.87
CA LEU A 319 1.67 -16.63 -3.13
C LEU A 319 0.70 -15.80 -2.28
N THR A 320 -0.41 -15.34 -2.86
CA THR A 320 -1.43 -14.58 -2.13
C THR A 320 -1.98 -15.37 -0.93
N ARG A 321 -2.40 -16.63 -1.14
CA ARG A 321 -2.92 -17.47 -0.04
C ARG A 321 -1.87 -17.77 1.03
N TRP A 322 -0.66 -18.08 0.61
CA TRP A 322 0.45 -18.34 1.52
C TRP A 322 0.81 -17.10 2.33
N ALA A 323 0.87 -15.93 1.70
CA ALA A 323 1.18 -14.67 2.35
C ALA A 323 0.14 -14.32 3.44
N VAL A 324 -1.16 -14.47 3.12
CA VAL A 324 -2.23 -14.30 4.12
C VAL A 324 -2.10 -15.30 5.25
N ALA A 325 -1.89 -16.60 4.95
CA ALA A 325 -1.74 -17.63 5.98
C ALA A 325 -0.54 -17.33 6.90
N ARG A 326 0.56 -16.85 6.34
CA ARG A 326 1.75 -16.51 7.12
C ARG A 326 1.53 -15.24 7.95
N ALA A 327 0.91 -14.20 7.40
CA ALA A 327 0.55 -12.99 8.14
C ALA A 327 -0.38 -13.32 9.31
N VAL A 328 -1.42 -14.15 9.11
CA VAL A 328 -2.30 -14.64 10.20
C VAL A 328 -1.52 -15.37 11.29
N SER A 329 -0.56 -16.22 10.89
CA SER A 329 0.29 -16.93 11.89
C SER A 329 1.07 -15.94 12.73
N LEU A 330 1.70 -14.93 12.08
CA LEU A 330 2.50 -13.91 12.77
C LEU A 330 1.66 -13.04 13.71
N LEU A 331 0.48 -12.61 13.27
CA LEU A 331 -0.43 -11.81 14.08
C LEU A 331 -0.94 -12.57 15.30
N LYS A 332 -1.21 -13.89 15.16
CA LYS A 332 -1.60 -14.76 16.28
C LYS A 332 -0.44 -15.04 17.23
N GLU A 333 0.74 -15.33 16.69
CA GLU A 333 1.96 -15.60 17.45
C GLU A 333 2.35 -14.38 18.30
N HIS A 334 2.20 -13.19 17.75
CA HIS A 334 2.51 -11.93 18.40
C HIS A 334 1.27 -11.11 18.81
N SER A 335 0.17 -11.79 19.21
CA SER A 335 -1.11 -11.14 19.52
C SER A 335 -1.00 -10.03 20.57
N LYS A 336 -0.20 -10.23 21.62
CA LYS A 336 0.03 -9.20 22.65
C LYS A 336 0.72 -7.95 22.09
N ALA A 337 1.69 -8.12 21.19
CA ALA A 337 2.37 -7.02 20.54
C ALA A 337 1.42 -6.30 19.57
N TYR A 338 0.56 -7.06 18.88
CA TYR A 338 -0.46 -6.52 18.00
C TYR A 338 -1.50 -5.68 18.74
N GLU A 339 -2.00 -6.15 19.88
CA GLU A 339 -2.96 -5.41 20.72
C GLU A 339 -2.37 -4.11 21.26
N LYS A 340 -1.14 -4.14 21.81
CA LYS A 340 -0.45 -2.94 22.30
C LYS A 340 -0.13 -1.95 21.17
N LEU A 341 0.18 -2.45 19.98
CA LEU A 341 0.38 -1.62 18.82
C LEU A 341 -0.92 -0.89 18.43
N MET A 342 -2.04 -1.62 18.35
CA MET A 342 -3.34 -1.00 18.05
C MET A 342 -3.71 0.08 19.06
N GLU A 343 -3.52 -0.18 20.38
CA GLU A 343 -3.77 0.80 21.43
C GLU A 343 -2.97 2.09 21.19
N LYS A 344 -1.67 1.98 20.88
CA LYS A 344 -0.83 3.14 20.59
C LYS A 344 -1.17 3.86 19.29
N MET A 345 -1.52 3.11 18.26
CA MET A 345 -1.96 3.71 16.99
C MET A 345 -3.30 4.44 17.14
N GLU A 346 -4.23 3.94 17.95
CA GLU A 346 -5.50 4.60 18.26
C GLU A 346 -5.30 5.94 19.00
N GLU A 347 -4.31 6.00 19.91
CA GLU A 347 -3.89 7.23 20.59
C GLU A 347 -3.21 8.25 19.64
N GLY A 348 -2.87 7.84 18.40
CA GLY A 348 -2.11 8.67 17.46
C GLY A 348 -0.62 8.80 17.82
N ALA A 349 -0.06 7.81 18.49
CA ALA A 349 1.32 7.78 18.92
C ALA A 349 2.31 7.84 17.75
N SER A 350 3.55 8.23 17.98
CA SER A 350 4.62 8.23 16.99
C SER A 350 5.03 6.80 16.61
N VAL A 351 5.66 6.63 15.43
CA VAL A 351 6.24 5.33 15.02
C VAL A 351 7.19 4.78 16.10
N TYR A 352 7.97 5.66 16.71
CA TYR A 352 8.86 5.32 17.80
C TYR A 352 8.13 4.71 19.01
N GLU A 353 7.03 5.31 19.45
CA GLU A 353 6.21 4.80 20.55
C GLU A 353 5.54 3.49 20.22
N CYS A 354 5.08 3.33 18.96
CA CYS A 354 4.55 2.07 18.45
C CYS A 354 5.59 0.94 18.50
N ILE A 355 6.84 1.21 18.07
CA ILE A 355 7.94 0.23 18.15
C ILE A 355 8.22 -0.16 19.59
N ARG A 356 8.29 0.81 20.53
CA ARG A 356 8.48 0.52 21.94
C ARG A 356 7.35 -0.33 22.54
N ALA A 357 6.11 -0.09 22.12
CA ALA A 357 4.97 -0.88 22.53
C ALA A 357 5.09 -2.34 22.10
N ILE A 358 5.49 -2.58 20.82
CA ILE A 358 5.75 -3.91 20.29
C ILE A 358 6.83 -4.63 21.11
N GLU A 359 7.99 -4.00 21.32
CA GLU A 359 9.10 -4.61 22.06
C GLU A 359 8.78 -4.84 23.54
N SER A 360 7.95 -3.99 24.16
CA SER A 360 7.50 -4.19 25.54
C SER A 360 6.61 -5.43 25.72
N ALA A 361 6.04 -5.96 24.64
CA ALA A 361 5.23 -7.18 24.66
C ALA A 361 6.08 -8.45 24.49
N ALA A 362 7.34 -8.31 24.07
CA ALA A 362 8.27 -9.43 23.88
C ALA A 362 8.91 -9.93 25.18
N VAL A 363 8.59 -9.31 26.31
CA VAL A 363 9.16 -9.63 27.64
C VAL A 363 8.28 -10.61 28.40
#